data_8aef43c8e6b18581a7559b711d058862
#
_entry.id   8aef43c8e6b18581a7559b711d058862
#
_cell.length_a   1.000
_cell.length_b   1.000
_cell.length_c   1.000
_cell.angle_alpha   90.00
_cell.angle_beta   90.00
_cell.angle_gamma   90.00
#
_symmetry.space_group_name_H-M   'P 1'
#
loop_
_entity.id
_entity.type
_entity.pdbx_description
1 polymer ?
#
loop_
_entity_poly.entity_id
_entity_poly.type
_entity_poly.pdbx_seq_one_letter_code
_entity_poly.pdbx_strand_id
1 'polypeptide(L)'
;MADPIPAAMPSAASDHTTLPPLAPGVAERRTHDYMRHGTTTLFAALDLATGKVIGELHRRHRGKEFLQFLRTIDANVPAALDVHLVMDNYGTHKTPTIKAWFARHPRFHVHFTPTSASWLNQVERWFALLSEKQIKRGTHRSTIELEQAIRHYLAVYNANPTPFMWTKTADEILASLARFCKRISDSGH
;
A
#
# COMPACT_ATOMS: atom_id res chain seq x y z
N MET A 1 4.38 1.92 1.10
CA MET A 1 4.35 0.96 0.00
C MET A 1 3.52 -0.23 0.40
N ALA A 2 2.55 -0.62 -0.40
CA ALA A 2 1.66 -1.72 -0.03
C ALA A 2 2.21 -3.05 -0.49
N ASP A 3 2.13 -4.02 0.39
CA ASP A 3 2.28 -5.42 0.04
C ASP A 3 1.24 -5.82 -1.02
N PRO A 4 1.49 -6.87 -1.83
CA PRO A 4 0.52 -7.35 -2.79
C PRO A 4 -0.80 -7.71 -2.07
N ILE A 5 -1.90 -7.12 -2.54
CA ILE A 5 -3.23 -7.36 -1.97
C ILE A 5 -3.68 -8.75 -2.40
N PRO A 6 -3.87 -9.71 -1.51
CA PRO A 6 -4.41 -11.00 -1.86
C PRO A 6 -5.90 -10.85 -2.18
N ALA A 7 -6.32 -11.30 -3.34
CA ALA A 7 -7.73 -11.53 -3.63
C ALA A 7 -8.17 -12.81 -2.90
N ALA A 8 -8.56 -12.66 -1.65
CA ALA A 8 -9.00 -13.76 -0.81
C ALA A 8 -10.43 -13.54 -0.38
N MET A 9 -11.26 -14.55 -0.65
CA MET A 9 -12.63 -14.58 -0.17
C MET A 9 -12.98 -15.92 0.41
N PRO A 10 -13.76 -15.96 1.51
CA PRO A 10 -14.44 -17.18 1.91
C PRO A 10 -15.53 -17.46 0.87
N SER A 11 -15.43 -18.59 0.19
CA SER A 11 -16.51 -19.12 -0.61
C SER A 11 -17.64 -19.56 0.32
N ALA A 12 -18.74 -18.83 0.28
CA ALA A 12 -20.02 -19.36 0.75
C ALA A 12 -20.65 -20.16 -0.39
N ALA A 13 -20.12 -21.34 -0.64
CA ALA A 13 -20.84 -22.38 -1.37
C ALA A 13 -20.95 -23.57 -0.42
N SER A 14 -22.13 -23.69 0.14
CA SER A 14 -22.60 -24.86 0.87
C SER A 14 -22.59 -26.08 -0.04
N ASP A 15 -21.54 -26.86 0.05
CA ASP A 15 -21.66 -28.27 -0.20
C ASP A 15 -21.31 -28.98 1.11
N HIS A 16 -22.38 -29.35 1.84
CA HIS A 16 -22.30 -30.14 3.04
C HIS A 16 -21.89 -31.58 2.69
N THR A 17 -20.61 -31.77 2.43
CA THR A 17 -20.05 -33.09 2.59
C THR A 17 -19.84 -33.26 4.08
N THR A 18 -20.84 -33.84 4.75
CA THR A 18 -20.75 -34.26 6.14
C THR A 18 -19.65 -35.29 6.25
N LEU A 19 -18.48 -34.85 6.73
CA LEU A 19 -17.45 -35.75 7.23
C LEU A 19 -18.03 -36.50 8.44
N PRO A 20 -17.72 -37.80 8.60
CA PRO A 20 -18.21 -38.58 9.72
C PRO A 20 -17.75 -37.92 11.05
N PRO A 21 -18.56 -38.03 12.13
CA PRO A 21 -18.23 -37.41 13.40
C PRO A 21 -16.92 -37.96 13.92
N LEU A 22 -15.97 -37.05 14.17
CA LEU A 22 -14.73 -37.33 14.88
C LEU A 22 -15.05 -37.84 16.30
N ALA A 23 -14.20 -38.71 16.83
CA ALA A 23 -14.34 -39.29 18.15
C ALA A 23 -14.57 -38.22 19.23
N PRO A 24 -15.33 -38.53 20.33
CA PRO A 24 -15.63 -37.57 21.40
C PRO A 24 -14.35 -37.01 22.01
N GLY A 25 -14.23 -35.66 22.04
CA GLY A 25 -13.08 -34.96 22.61
C GLY A 25 -12.08 -34.33 21.62
N VAL A 26 -12.27 -34.53 20.31
CA VAL A 26 -11.42 -33.85 19.30
C VAL A 26 -12.12 -32.57 18.80
N ALA A 27 -11.51 -31.42 19.01
CA ALA A 27 -11.99 -30.15 18.51
C ALA A 27 -12.15 -30.20 16.98
N GLU A 28 -13.33 -29.81 16.48
CA GLU A 28 -13.63 -29.71 15.04
C GLU A 28 -12.61 -28.81 14.35
N ARG A 29 -11.71 -29.39 13.55
CA ARG A 29 -10.85 -28.64 12.64
C ARG A 29 -11.68 -28.25 11.43
N ARG A 30 -12.23 -27.05 11.42
CA ARG A 30 -12.77 -26.46 10.22
C ARG A 30 -11.60 -26.12 9.28
N THR A 31 -11.37 -26.94 8.28
CA THR A 31 -10.55 -26.57 7.15
C THR A 31 -11.33 -25.49 6.39
N HIS A 32 -10.93 -24.24 6.57
CA HIS A 32 -11.37 -23.20 5.66
C HIS A 32 -10.68 -23.47 4.33
N ASP A 33 -11.43 -24.03 3.37
CA ASP A 33 -10.97 -24.13 1.99
C ASP A 33 -10.79 -22.73 1.42
N TYR A 34 -9.54 -22.26 1.51
CA TYR A 34 -9.15 -20.97 1.00
C TYR A 34 -8.84 -21.07 -0.49
N MET A 35 -9.80 -20.69 -1.33
CA MET A 35 -9.57 -20.60 -2.77
C MET A 35 -8.85 -19.30 -3.12
N ARG A 36 -7.60 -19.42 -3.56
CA ARG A 36 -6.79 -18.28 -4.00
C ARG A 36 -7.14 -17.91 -5.45
N HIS A 37 -7.84 -16.80 -5.65
CA HIS A 37 -8.22 -16.31 -6.99
C HIS A 37 -7.12 -15.49 -7.69
N GLY A 38 -5.91 -15.46 -7.13
CA GLY A 38 -4.76 -14.72 -7.64
C GLY A 38 -4.37 -13.54 -6.76
N THR A 39 -3.41 -12.75 -7.23
CA THR A 39 -2.92 -11.55 -6.54
C THR A 39 -2.81 -10.39 -7.53
N THR A 40 -3.03 -9.17 -7.05
CA THR A 40 -2.71 -7.93 -7.75
C THR A 40 -1.89 -7.02 -6.84
N THR A 41 -1.12 -6.12 -7.42
CA THR A 41 -0.30 -5.14 -6.70
C THR A 41 -0.78 -3.75 -7.06
N LEU A 42 -1.06 -2.92 -6.07
CA LEU A 42 -1.35 -1.51 -6.24
C LEU A 42 -0.12 -0.69 -5.84
N PHE A 43 0.45 0.06 -6.80
CA PHE A 43 1.32 1.18 -6.49
C PHE A 43 0.46 2.42 -6.31
N ALA A 44 0.71 3.20 -5.26
CA ALA A 44 -0.02 4.44 -5.03
C ALA A 44 0.90 5.53 -4.46
N ALA A 45 0.69 6.76 -4.92
CA ALA A 45 1.30 7.96 -4.40
C ALA A 45 0.21 8.95 -4.00
N LEU A 46 0.27 9.44 -2.76
CA LEU A 46 -0.62 10.49 -2.27
C LEU A 46 0.04 11.85 -2.51
N ASP A 47 -0.59 12.66 -3.31
CA ASP A 47 -0.23 14.08 -3.45
C ASP A 47 -0.75 14.84 -2.23
N LEU A 48 0.16 15.31 -1.38
CA LEU A 48 -0.18 16.00 -0.14
C LEU A 48 -0.82 17.37 -0.39
N ALA A 49 -0.48 18.02 -1.50
CA ALA A 49 -0.98 19.35 -1.84
C ALA A 49 -2.44 19.31 -2.30
N THR A 50 -2.79 18.34 -3.11
CA THR A 50 -4.15 18.20 -3.66
C THR A 50 -5.00 17.18 -2.91
N GLY A 51 -4.38 16.26 -2.18
CA GLY A 51 -5.04 15.12 -1.56
C GLY A 51 -5.38 14.00 -2.55
N LYS A 52 -5.03 14.14 -3.83
CA LYS A 52 -5.28 13.11 -4.85
C LYS A 52 -4.33 11.94 -4.71
N VAL A 53 -4.78 10.78 -5.13
CA VAL A 53 -3.96 9.56 -5.17
C VAL A 53 -3.74 9.15 -6.62
N ILE A 54 -2.47 9.08 -7.02
CA ILE A 54 -2.05 8.46 -8.27
C ILE A 54 -1.90 6.98 -8.00
N GLY A 55 -2.67 6.12 -8.64
CA GLY A 55 -2.64 4.67 -8.42
C GLY A 55 -2.50 3.89 -9.71
N GLU A 56 -1.69 2.82 -9.68
CA GLU A 56 -1.47 1.93 -10.82
C GLU A 56 -1.44 0.47 -10.38
N LEU A 57 -2.24 -0.38 -11.04
CA LEU A 57 -2.38 -1.80 -10.74
C LEU A 57 -1.48 -2.64 -11.63
N HIS A 58 -0.74 -3.55 -11.03
CA HIS A 58 0.17 -4.47 -11.70
C HIS A 58 0.02 -5.90 -11.18
N ARG A 59 0.38 -6.88 -11.99
CA ARG A 59 0.41 -8.28 -11.57
C ARG A 59 1.59 -8.63 -10.66
N ARG A 60 2.64 -7.80 -10.65
CA ARG A 60 3.88 -8.08 -9.93
C ARG A 60 4.45 -6.80 -9.30
N HIS A 61 5.17 -7.00 -8.20
CA HIS A 61 5.84 -5.93 -7.46
C HIS A 61 7.36 -5.99 -7.69
N ARG A 62 7.83 -5.47 -8.82
CA ARG A 62 9.26 -5.47 -9.18
C ARG A 62 9.72 -4.08 -9.60
N GLY A 63 11.03 -3.88 -9.69
CA GLY A 63 11.60 -2.61 -10.14
C GLY A 63 11.11 -2.11 -11.50
N LYS A 64 10.73 -3.03 -12.42
CA LYS A 64 10.16 -2.65 -13.72
C LYS A 64 8.79 -1.99 -13.58
N GLU A 65 7.93 -2.56 -12.79
CA GLU A 65 6.59 -2.03 -12.52
C GLU A 65 6.68 -0.73 -11.72
N PHE A 66 7.59 -0.66 -10.76
CA PHE A 66 7.86 0.58 -10.03
C PHE A 66 8.40 1.69 -10.96
N LEU A 67 9.27 1.37 -11.91
CA LEU A 67 9.74 2.34 -12.92
C LEU A 67 8.59 2.86 -13.79
N GLN A 68 7.65 2.00 -14.17
CA GLN A 68 6.46 2.41 -14.90
C GLN A 68 5.62 3.37 -14.07
N PHE A 69 5.42 3.05 -12.80
CA PHE A 69 4.70 3.91 -11.86
C PHE A 69 5.37 5.29 -11.68
N LEU A 70 6.71 5.36 -11.60
CA LEU A 70 7.43 6.65 -11.57
C LEU A 70 7.14 7.50 -12.83
N ARG A 71 7.06 6.88 -14.01
CA ARG A 71 6.67 7.57 -15.24
C ARG A 71 5.23 8.07 -15.20
N THR A 72 4.34 7.30 -14.58
CA THR A 72 2.96 7.71 -14.36
C THR A 72 2.89 8.93 -13.43
N ILE A 73 3.68 8.96 -12.36
CA ILE A 73 3.79 10.15 -11.49
C ILE A 73 4.32 11.34 -12.30
N ASP A 74 5.40 11.14 -13.07
CA ASP A 74 6.02 12.20 -13.90
C ASP A 74 5.03 12.82 -14.90
N ALA A 75 4.17 11.99 -15.49
CA ALA A 75 3.13 12.44 -16.44
C ALA A 75 1.95 13.16 -15.77
N ASN A 76 1.69 12.90 -14.47
CA ASN A 76 0.57 13.49 -13.73
C ASN A 76 0.93 14.76 -12.98
N VAL A 77 2.23 15.07 -12.82
CA VAL A 77 2.70 16.27 -12.13
C VAL A 77 3.20 17.29 -13.14
N PRO A 78 2.77 18.56 -13.08
CA PRO A 78 3.24 19.60 -13.99
C PRO A 78 4.77 19.64 -14.09
N ALA A 79 5.31 19.75 -15.33
CA ALA A 79 6.74 19.64 -15.58
C ALA A 79 7.57 20.74 -14.90
N ALA A 80 6.96 21.89 -14.58
CA ALA A 80 7.62 23.02 -13.91
C ALA A 80 7.80 22.83 -12.39
N LEU A 81 7.23 21.77 -11.81
CA LEU A 81 7.28 21.52 -10.37
C LEU A 81 8.36 20.48 -10.02
N ASP A 82 9.07 20.73 -8.94
CA ASP A 82 9.88 19.71 -8.30
C ASP A 82 8.99 18.69 -7.59
N VAL A 83 9.43 17.43 -7.58
CA VAL A 83 8.70 16.31 -7.00
C VAL A 83 9.49 15.72 -5.84
N HIS A 84 9.01 15.93 -4.62
CA HIS A 84 9.58 15.32 -3.41
C HIS A 84 8.86 14.02 -3.10
N LEU A 85 9.52 12.89 -3.34
CA LEU A 85 8.98 11.56 -3.05
C LEU A 85 9.43 11.09 -1.67
N VAL A 86 8.47 10.92 -0.76
CA VAL A 86 8.67 10.24 0.52
C VAL A 86 8.27 8.77 0.34
N MET A 87 9.19 7.87 0.56
CA MET A 87 8.97 6.43 0.39
C MET A 87 9.71 5.60 1.42
N ASP A 88 9.27 4.36 1.61
CA ASP A 88 9.97 3.41 2.46
C ASP A 88 11.31 2.96 1.85
N ASN A 89 12.13 2.34 2.68
CA ASN A 89 13.48 1.92 2.32
C ASN A 89 13.51 0.54 1.64
N TYR A 90 12.50 0.19 0.85
CA TYR A 90 12.37 -1.12 0.22
C TYR A 90 13.38 -1.35 -0.94
N GLY A 91 13.88 -2.57 -1.06
CA GLY A 91 14.97 -2.90 -1.99
C GLY A 91 14.66 -2.62 -3.48
N THR A 92 13.41 -2.76 -3.92
CA THR A 92 13.02 -2.50 -5.31
C THR A 92 13.21 -1.04 -5.72
N HIS A 93 13.18 -0.10 -4.77
CA HIS A 93 13.38 1.33 -5.01
C HIS A 93 14.86 1.71 -5.27
N LYS A 94 15.78 0.80 -4.98
CA LYS A 94 17.23 1.03 -5.05
C LYS A 94 17.93 0.30 -6.18
N THR A 95 17.19 -0.29 -7.11
CA THR A 95 17.77 -1.00 -8.25
C THR A 95 18.57 -0.04 -9.15
N PRO A 96 19.61 -0.53 -9.87
CA PRO A 96 20.41 0.30 -10.77
C PRO A 96 19.57 1.06 -11.79
N THR A 97 18.53 0.42 -12.32
CA THR A 97 17.60 1.02 -13.29
C THR A 97 16.84 2.20 -12.71
N ILE A 98 16.39 2.10 -11.45
CA ILE A 98 15.68 3.18 -10.75
C ILE A 98 16.63 4.33 -10.45
N LYS A 99 17.84 4.03 -9.97
CA LYS A 99 18.88 5.05 -9.74
C LYS A 99 19.22 5.82 -11.03
N ALA A 100 19.39 5.10 -12.14
CA ALA A 100 19.67 5.72 -13.44
C ALA A 100 18.49 6.56 -13.97
N TRP A 101 17.25 6.19 -13.61
CA TRP A 101 16.07 7.00 -13.97
C TRP A 101 16.06 8.30 -13.16
N PHE A 102 16.24 8.27 -11.85
CA PHE A 102 16.31 9.48 -11.02
C PHE A 102 17.47 10.42 -11.45
N ALA A 103 18.62 9.87 -11.80
CA ALA A 103 19.75 10.68 -12.31
C ALA A 103 19.40 11.47 -13.59
N ARG A 104 18.45 10.98 -14.40
CA ARG A 104 17.96 11.67 -15.62
C ARG A 104 16.74 12.56 -15.38
N HIS A 105 16.17 12.52 -14.16
CA HIS A 105 15.01 13.32 -13.77
C HIS A 105 15.34 14.14 -12.53
N PRO A 106 16.18 15.20 -12.65
CA PRO A 106 16.70 15.95 -11.51
C PRO A 106 15.62 16.66 -10.70
N ARG A 107 14.42 16.85 -11.26
CA ARG A 107 13.28 17.41 -10.52
C ARG A 107 12.70 16.45 -9.46
N PHE A 108 13.13 15.17 -9.45
CA PHE A 108 12.69 14.19 -8.47
C PHE A 108 13.68 14.09 -7.31
N HIS A 109 13.23 14.48 -6.11
CA HIS A 109 13.98 14.44 -4.86
C HIS A 109 13.44 13.30 -4.00
N VAL A 110 14.26 12.28 -3.75
CA VAL A 110 13.84 11.08 -3.01
C VAL A 110 14.22 11.19 -1.55
N HIS A 111 13.25 11.00 -0.66
CA HIS A 111 13.40 10.96 0.79
C HIS A 111 12.97 9.61 1.31
N PHE A 112 13.91 8.83 1.83
CA PHE A 112 13.59 7.55 2.44
C PHE A 112 13.17 7.72 3.89
N THR A 113 12.04 7.08 4.28
CA THR A 113 11.66 7.03 5.69
C THR A 113 12.66 6.18 6.47
N PRO A 114 13.01 6.57 7.72
CA PRO A 114 13.83 5.75 8.58
C PRO A 114 13.20 4.36 8.81
N THR A 115 14.03 3.35 9.05
CA THR A 115 13.55 2.03 9.43
C THR A 115 12.63 2.14 10.66
N SER A 116 11.51 1.43 10.65
CA SER A 116 10.47 1.47 11.69
C SER A 116 9.74 2.82 11.87
N ALA A 117 9.86 3.72 10.90
CA ALA A 117 9.14 5.01 10.88
C ALA A 117 8.11 5.09 9.73
N SER A 118 7.51 3.96 9.37
CA SER A 118 6.51 3.85 8.29
C SER A 118 5.29 4.77 8.51
N TRP A 119 4.98 5.12 9.77
CA TRP A 119 3.94 6.08 10.12
C TRP A 119 4.15 7.49 9.53
N LEU A 120 5.36 7.83 9.07
CA LEU A 120 5.64 9.04 8.29
C LEU A 120 5.14 8.91 6.84
N ASN A 121 4.93 7.69 6.37
CA ASN A 121 4.44 7.45 5.02
C ASN A 121 2.91 7.55 5.00
N GLN A 122 2.37 8.73 4.70
CA GLN A 122 0.94 9.01 4.75
C GLN A 122 0.11 8.15 3.78
N VAL A 123 0.71 7.62 2.73
CA VAL A 123 0.02 6.73 1.81
C VAL A 123 -0.41 5.41 2.48
N GLU A 124 0.29 4.95 3.52
CA GLU A 124 -0.09 3.75 4.27
C GLU A 124 -1.46 3.93 4.95
N ARG A 125 -1.74 5.12 5.48
CA ARG A 125 -3.07 5.44 6.03
C ARG A 125 -4.16 5.35 4.97
N TRP A 126 -3.88 5.80 3.76
CA TRP A 126 -4.82 5.68 2.65
C TRP A 126 -5.03 4.20 2.28
N PHE A 127 -3.98 3.36 2.26
CA PHE A 127 -4.12 1.92 2.05
C PHE A 127 -4.96 1.24 3.13
N ALA A 128 -4.82 1.65 4.39
CA ALA A 128 -5.68 1.16 5.47
C ALA A 128 -7.15 1.48 5.20
N LEU A 129 -7.46 2.71 4.77
CA LEU A 129 -8.83 3.11 4.40
C LEU A 129 -9.37 2.31 3.21
N LEU A 130 -8.58 2.11 2.16
CA LEU A 130 -8.94 1.26 1.02
C LEU A 130 -9.26 -0.17 1.48
N SER A 131 -8.40 -0.75 2.32
CA SER A 131 -8.58 -2.10 2.84
C SER A 131 -9.86 -2.23 3.67
N GLU A 132 -10.10 -1.30 4.58
CA GLU A 132 -11.28 -1.33 5.47
C GLU A 132 -12.60 -1.05 4.73
N LYS A 133 -12.61 -0.08 3.83
CA LYS A 133 -13.85 0.38 3.19
C LYS A 133 -14.23 -0.44 1.96
N GLN A 134 -13.24 -0.96 1.23
CA GLN A 134 -13.50 -1.60 -0.05
C GLN A 134 -13.11 -3.08 -0.08
N ILE A 135 -11.89 -3.43 0.37
CA ILE A 135 -11.37 -4.78 0.17
C ILE A 135 -12.01 -5.77 1.14
N LYS A 136 -12.00 -5.47 2.45
CA LYS A 136 -12.56 -6.36 3.48
C LYS A 136 -14.10 -6.50 3.43
N ARG A 137 -14.79 -5.52 2.85
CA ARG A 137 -16.26 -5.51 2.76
C ARG A 137 -16.77 -6.06 1.42
N GLY A 138 -15.90 -6.22 0.45
CA GLY A 138 -16.25 -6.71 -0.88
C GLY A 138 -16.13 -8.24 -0.98
N THR A 139 -17.01 -8.88 -1.77
CA THR A 139 -16.84 -10.25 -2.22
C THR A 139 -16.25 -10.23 -3.62
N HIS A 140 -14.92 -10.41 -3.74
CA HIS A 140 -14.25 -10.39 -5.04
C HIS A 140 -13.97 -11.83 -5.50
N ARG A 141 -14.65 -12.31 -6.50
CA ARG A 141 -14.53 -13.69 -7.02
C ARG A 141 -13.36 -13.84 -8.00
N SER A 142 -12.74 -12.75 -8.38
CA SER A 142 -11.60 -12.73 -9.30
C SER A 142 -10.69 -11.51 -9.04
N THR A 143 -9.44 -11.57 -9.53
CA THR A 143 -8.53 -10.41 -9.53
C THR A 143 -9.08 -9.26 -10.36
N ILE A 144 -9.85 -9.55 -11.43
CA ILE A 144 -10.45 -8.52 -12.28
C ILE A 144 -11.49 -7.71 -11.48
N GLU A 145 -12.36 -8.38 -10.75
CA GLU A 145 -13.35 -7.72 -9.89
C GLU A 145 -12.69 -6.88 -8.80
N LEU A 146 -11.64 -7.40 -8.15
CA LEU A 146 -10.86 -6.66 -7.17
C LEU A 146 -10.22 -5.41 -7.79
N GLU A 147 -9.60 -5.54 -8.96
CA GLU A 147 -8.99 -4.41 -9.66
C GLU A 147 -10.02 -3.34 -10.08
N GLN A 148 -11.19 -3.76 -10.53
CA GLN A 148 -12.29 -2.84 -10.85
C GLN A 148 -12.77 -2.10 -9.60
N ALA A 149 -12.93 -2.79 -8.48
CA ALA A 149 -13.32 -2.20 -7.21
C ALA A 149 -12.28 -1.18 -6.71
N ILE A 150 -10.98 -1.48 -6.84
CA ILE A 150 -9.91 -0.55 -6.49
C ILE A 150 -9.92 0.67 -7.41
N ARG A 151 -10.07 0.50 -8.73
CA ARG A 151 -10.15 1.64 -9.68
C ARG A 151 -11.36 2.51 -9.39
N HIS A 152 -12.50 1.90 -9.10
CA HIS A 152 -13.70 2.65 -8.71
C HIS A 152 -13.47 3.45 -7.43
N TYR A 153 -12.89 2.83 -6.40
CA TYR A 153 -12.57 3.53 -5.15
C TYR A 153 -11.63 4.71 -5.37
N LEU A 154 -10.58 4.53 -6.20
CA LEU A 154 -9.65 5.62 -6.58
C LEU A 154 -10.38 6.77 -7.27
N ALA A 155 -11.27 6.45 -8.21
CA ALA A 155 -12.05 7.47 -8.94
C ALA A 155 -12.96 8.26 -8.00
N VAL A 156 -13.70 7.58 -7.12
CA VAL A 156 -14.57 8.21 -6.11
C VAL A 156 -13.76 9.06 -5.13
N TYR A 157 -12.64 8.54 -4.64
CA TYR A 157 -11.75 9.26 -3.72
C TYR A 157 -11.21 10.53 -4.37
N ASN A 158 -10.74 10.44 -5.61
CA ASN A 158 -10.16 11.56 -6.35
C ASN A 158 -11.20 12.57 -6.87
N ALA A 159 -12.48 12.23 -6.88
CA ALA A 159 -13.55 13.18 -7.20
C ALA A 159 -13.73 14.26 -6.11
N ASN A 160 -13.46 13.89 -4.84
CA ASN A 160 -13.52 14.80 -3.71
C ASN A 160 -12.26 14.63 -2.82
N PRO A 161 -11.07 14.98 -3.33
CA PRO A 161 -9.83 14.78 -2.60
C PRO A 161 -9.76 15.77 -1.44
N THR A 162 -9.22 15.32 -0.32
CA THR A 162 -8.98 16.19 0.83
C THR A 162 -7.49 16.36 1.00
N PRO A 163 -6.94 17.57 0.83
CA PRO A 163 -5.53 17.85 1.09
C PRO A 163 -5.13 17.40 2.49
N PHE A 164 -3.91 16.89 2.61
CA PHE A 164 -3.41 16.48 3.91
C PHE A 164 -3.06 17.71 4.76
N MET A 165 -3.70 17.82 5.91
CA MET A 165 -3.37 18.87 6.87
C MET A 165 -2.50 18.31 8.01
N TRP A 166 -1.31 18.87 8.14
CA TRP A 166 -0.44 18.57 9.29
C TRP A 166 -1.03 19.20 10.56
N THR A 167 -1.37 18.36 11.51
CA THR A 167 -1.87 18.82 12.83
C THR A 167 -0.74 19.03 13.83
N LYS A 168 0.48 18.57 13.49
CA LYS A 168 1.68 18.74 14.32
C LYS A 168 2.70 19.58 13.58
N THR A 169 3.41 20.42 14.33
CA THR A 169 4.55 21.18 13.81
C THR A 169 5.74 20.25 13.48
N ALA A 170 6.67 20.74 12.66
CA ALA A 170 7.90 19.99 12.35
C ALA A 170 8.68 19.64 13.64
N ASP A 171 8.75 20.56 14.61
CA ASP A 171 9.45 20.37 15.88
C ASP A 171 8.79 19.28 16.74
N GLU A 172 7.47 19.21 16.79
CA GLU A 172 6.75 18.16 17.50
C GLU A 172 6.97 16.78 16.86
N ILE A 173 7.06 16.73 15.53
CA ILE A 173 7.39 15.51 14.78
C ILE A 173 8.81 15.07 15.09
N LEU A 174 9.78 15.99 15.00
CA LEU A 174 11.19 15.71 15.31
C LEU A 174 11.39 15.29 16.77
N ALA A 175 10.72 15.95 17.72
CA ALA A 175 10.75 15.57 19.13
C ALA A 175 10.15 14.18 19.38
N SER A 176 9.10 13.80 18.62
CA SER A 176 8.51 12.47 18.67
C SER A 176 9.47 11.41 18.13
N LEU A 177 10.16 11.69 17.03
CA LEU A 177 11.20 10.83 16.46
C LEU A 177 12.37 10.63 17.43
N ALA A 178 12.88 11.70 18.03
CA ALA A 178 13.98 11.64 18.99
C ALA A 178 13.62 10.76 20.19
N ARG A 179 12.39 10.89 20.74
CA ARG A 179 11.89 10.03 21.83
C ARG A 179 11.77 8.57 21.42
N PHE A 180 11.37 8.30 20.17
CA PHE A 180 11.29 6.94 19.64
C PHE A 180 12.68 6.30 19.50
N CYS A 181 13.64 7.03 18.90
CA CYS A 181 15.02 6.57 18.75
C CYS A 181 15.67 6.28 20.12
N LYS A 182 15.43 7.16 21.12
CA LYS A 182 15.94 6.96 22.49
C LYS A 182 15.39 5.67 23.12
N ARG A 183 14.08 5.39 22.97
CA ARG A 183 13.48 4.15 23.48
C ARG A 183 14.09 2.88 22.87
N ILE A 184 14.41 2.89 21.56
CA ILE A 184 15.05 1.75 20.89
C ILE A 184 16.47 1.56 21.42
N SER A 185 17.21 2.64 21.65
CA SER A 185 18.57 2.57 22.23
C SER A 185 18.59 2.05 23.65
N ASP A 186 17.58 2.42 24.46
CA ASP A 186 17.47 1.99 25.87
C ASP A 186 16.92 0.56 26.02
N SER A 187 16.26 -0.02 25.00
CA SER A 187 15.74 -1.40 25.02
C SER A 187 16.73 -2.44 24.51
N GLY A 188 17.94 -2.05 24.16
CA GLY A 188 19.02 -2.89 23.63
C GLY A 188 20.00 -3.45 24.68
N HIS A 189 19.60 -3.51 25.96
CA HIS A 189 20.36 -4.17 27.04
C HIS A 189 19.57 -5.33 27.64
#